data_19fa475d5af5a742c0f0780aef5aed4f
#
_entry.id   19fa475d5af5a742c0f0780aef5aed4f
#
_cell.length_a   1.000
_cell.length_b   1.000
_cell.length_c   1.000
_cell.angle_alpha   90.00
_cell.angle_beta   90.00
_cell.angle_gamma   90.00
#
_symmetry.space_group_name_H-M   'P 1'
#
loop_
_entity.id
_entity.type
_entity.pdbx_description
1 polymer ?
#
loop_
_entity_poly.entity_id
_entity_poly.type
_entity_poly.pdbx_seq_one_letter_code
_entity_poly.pdbx_strand_id
1 'polypeptide(L)'
;MELTLKNEHCAVTVTDAGAMLCSLVRDGREYLWQGDPAYWAGQAPVCFPIVGVLPKGASTAFGKPCRMKRHGVARINPFTLTEHHRNGATFTQAADDNTLAAYPFDYRLEIRYELVDSTVAVTYHIINSGGEPMPFVIGGHPAFNCPLAAGERFEDYKVRFDRPVTKAPLRPDHQTGIVDPARRYNVLMHGQELPLRHDLFYDDALIFDQVEAKAATLLGPMGYGVRMEYQDMAH
;
A
#
# COMPACT_ATOMS: atom_id res chain seq x y z
N MET A 1 -8.08 -9.14 -16.13
CA MET A 1 -7.19 -8.68 -17.25
C MET A 1 -5.89 -8.19 -16.63
N GLU A 2 -4.75 -8.44 -17.28
CA GLU A 2 -3.47 -7.86 -16.88
C GLU A 2 -2.98 -6.93 -17.98
N LEU A 3 -2.42 -5.79 -17.58
CA LEU A 3 -1.84 -4.78 -18.45
C LEU A 3 -0.39 -4.54 -18.05
N THR A 4 0.53 -4.66 -19.02
CA THR A 4 1.94 -4.34 -18.81
C THR A 4 2.29 -3.01 -19.47
N LEU A 5 2.79 -2.07 -18.66
CA LEU A 5 3.42 -0.83 -19.08
C LEU A 5 4.93 -1.01 -19.09
N LYS A 6 5.60 -0.48 -20.11
CA LYS A 6 7.05 -0.65 -20.24
C LYS A 6 7.69 0.58 -20.89
N ASN A 7 8.82 0.99 -20.33
CA ASN A 7 9.75 1.94 -20.95
C ASN A 7 11.15 1.31 -21.04
N GLU A 8 12.19 2.11 -21.33
CA GLU A 8 13.57 1.64 -21.42
C GLU A 8 14.21 1.29 -20.07
N HIS A 9 13.61 1.71 -18.95
CA HIS A 9 14.15 1.55 -17.60
C HIS A 9 13.49 0.43 -16.81
N CYS A 10 12.17 0.25 -16.95
CA CYS A 10 11.40 -0.72 -16.16
C CYS A 10 10.13 -1.18 -16.88
N ALA A 11 9.56 -2.26 -16.34
CA ALA A 11 8.24 -2.75 -16.71
C ALA A 11 7.41 -2.98 -15.46
N VAL A 12 6.12 -2.65 -15.53
CA VAL A 12 5.16 -2.93 -14.47
C VAL A 12 3.93 -3.61 -15.04
N THR A 13 3.36 -4.53 -14.28
CA THR A 13 2.09 -5.17 -14.62
C THR A 13 1.04 -4.82 -13.57
N VAL A 14 -0.14 -4.43 -14.04
CA VAL A 14 -1.29 -4.09 -13.21
C VAL A 14 -2.46 -4.98 -13.60
N THR A 15 -3.16 -5.57 -12.63
CA THR A 15 -4.40 -6.31 -12.84
C THR A 15 -5.62 -5.43 -12.60
N ASP A 16 -6.72 -5.67 -13.31
CA ASP A 16 -8.01 -5.02 -13.06
C ASP A 16 -8.67 -5.47 -11.75
N ALA A 17 -8.24 -6.60 -11.19
CA ALA A 17 -8.68 -7.04 -9.87
C ALA A 17 -8.08 -6.13 -8.79
N GLY A 18 -8.88 -5.18 -8.30
CA GLY A 18 -8.44 -4.18 -7.32
C GLY A 18 -7.49 -3.11 -7.87
N ALA A 19 -7.34 -3.01 -9.20
CA ALA A 19 -6.33 -2.19 -9.88
C ALA A 19 -4.94 -2.37 -9.26
N MET A 20 -4.57 -3.60 -8.94
CA MET A 20 -3.41 -3.94 -8.13
C MET A 20 -2.15 -4.07 -9.00
N LEU A 21 -1.06 -3.43 -8.57
CA LEU A 21 0.27 -3.68 -9.11
C LEU A 21 0.69 -5.12 -8.76
N CYS A 22 1.07 -5.92 -9.74
CA CYS A 22 1.45 -7.32 -9.54
C CYS A 22 2.86 -7.68 -10.02
N SER A 23 3.55 -6.78 -10.72
CA SER A 23 4.96 -6.94 -11.07
C SER A 23 5.63 -5.57 -11.20
N LEU A 24 6.89 -5.48 -10.78
CA LEU A 24 7.79 -4.34 -10.97
C LEU A 24 9.18 -4.88 -11.30
N VAL A 25 9.51 -4.87 -12.58
CA VAL A 25 10.78 -5.42 -13.08
C VAL A 25 11.71 -4.31 -13.55
N ARG A 26 12.96 -4.34 -13.09
CA ARG A 26 14.06 -3.53 -13.61
C ARG A 26 15.34 -4.36 -13.73
N ASP A 27 16.04 -4.23 -14.82
CA ASP A 27 17.31 -4.95 -15.09
C ASP A 27 17.18 -6.48 -14.85
N GLY A 28 16.03 -7.06 -15.25
CA GLY A 28 15.72 -8.48 -15.09
C GLY A 28 15.40 -8.92 -13.66
N ARG A 29 15.32 -8.00 -12.70
CA ARG A 29 15.00 -8.28 -11.30
C ARG A 29 13.55 -7.89 -11.00
N GLU A 30 12.79 -8.82 -10.39
CA GLU A 30 11.46 -8.54 -9.83
C GLU A 30 11.60 -7.95 -8.43
N TYR A 31 11.06 -6.77 -8.25
CA TYR A 31 11.10 -6.04 -6.97
C TYR A 31 9.85 -6.28 -6.13
N LEU A 32 8.71 -6.59 -6.77
CA LEU A 32 7.47 -6.82 -6.06
C LEU A 32 7.36 -8.26 -5.59
N TRP A 33 6.81 -8.46 -4.39
CA TRP A 33 6.43 -9.78 -3.88
C TRP A 33 5.43 -10.46 -4.82
N GLN A 34 5.62 -11.75 -5.07
CA GLN A 34 4.85 -12.47 -6.10
C GLN A 34 3.66 -13.27 -5.54
N GLY A 35 3.25 -12.99 -4.30
CA GLY A 35 1.99 -13.50 -3.77
C GLY A 35 2.02 -15.00 -3.41
N ASP A 36 3.09 -15.48 -2.76
CA ASP A 36 3.15 -16.86 -2.30
C ASP A 36 2.08 -17.11 -1.21
N PRO A 37 1.06 -17.96 -1.47
CA PRO A 37 -0.01 -18.22 -0.52
C PRO A 37 0.44 -18.92 0.77
N ALA A 38 1.63 -19.51 0.80
CA ALA A 38 2.21 -20.07 2.02
C ALA A 38 2.49 -18.98 3.08
N TYR A 39 2.66 -17.72 2.64
CA TYR A 39 2.91 -16.57 3.50
C TYR A 39 1.84 -15.51 3.35
N TRP A 40 1.70 -14.95 2.16
CA TRP A 40 0.70 -13.94 1.84
C TRP A 40 0.41 -13.88 0.34
N ALA A 41 -0.82 -14.21 -0.04
CA ALA A 41 -1.25 -14.25 -1.44
C ALA A 41 -1.46 -12.87 -2.08
N GLY A 42 -1.45 -11.78 -1.30
CA GLY A 42 -1.55 -10.42 -1.83
C GLY A 42 -0.20 -9.93 -2.36
N GLN A 43 -0.21 -8.82 -3.11
CA GLN A 43 0.98 -8.19 -3.69
C GLN A 43 1.05 -6.69 -3.37
N ALA A 44 0.15 -5.89 -3.92
CA ALA A 44 0.10 -4.44 -3.72
C ALA A 44 -1.35 -3.92 -3.66
N PRO A 45 -2.19 -4.39 -2.74
CA PRO A 45 -3.57 -3.98 -2.69
C PRO A 45 -3.71 -2.48 -2.39
N VAL A 46 -4.74 -1.87 -2.98
CA VAL A 46 -5.17 -0.51 -2.65
C VAL A 46 -6.20 -0.58 -1.54
N CYS A 47 -5.92 0.12 -0.45
CA CYS A 47 -6.76 0.18 0.74
C CYS A 47 -7.70 1.38 0.63
N PHE A 48 -9.00 1.13 0.45
CA PHE A 48 -10.05 2.17 0.39
C PHE A 48 -11.41 1.55 0.71
N PRO A 49 -12.29 2.21 1.45
CA PRO A 49 -12.16 3.51 2.12
C PRO A 49 -11.56 3.45 3.53
N ILE A 50 -10.95 2.33 3.91
CA ILE A 50 -10.26 2.16 5.19
C ILE A 50 -8.88 1.53 4.99
N VAL A 51 -7.94 1.87 5.85
CA VAL A 51 -6.67 1.17 6.04
C VAL A 51 -6.74 0.42 7.37
N GLY A 52 -6.45 -0.89 7.36
CA GLY A 52 -6.63 -1.74 8.55
C GLY A 52 -8.04 -2.33 8.64
N VAL A 53 -8.58 -2.43 9.86
CA VAL A 53 -9.86 -3.09 10.16
C VAL A 53 -10.81 -2.16 10.89
N LEU A 54 -12.11 -2.41 10.76
CA LEU A 54 -13.12 -1.84 11.64
C LEU A 54 -13.29 -2.76 12.87
N PRO A 55 -13.53 -2.22 14.07
CA PRO A 55 -13.85 -3.01 15.26
C PRO A 55 -15.00 -3.98 14.96
N LYS A 56 -14.76 -5.28 15.16
CA LYS A 56 -15.75 -6.35 14.83
C LYS A 56 -16.27 -6.31 13.36
N GLY A 57 -15.48 -5.72 12.44
CA GLY A 57 -15.83 -5.60 11.02
C GLY A 57 -16.93 -4.57 10.71
N ALA A 58 -17.33 -3.73 11.67
CA ALA A 58 -18.42 -2.78 11.51
C ALA A 58 -18.14 -1.44 12.18
N SER A 59 -18.72 -0.38 11.64
CA SER A 59 -18.72 0.99 12.19
C SER A 59 -19.93 1.75 11.69
N THR A 60 -20.04 3.01 12.08
CA THR A 60 -21.06 3.94 11.58
C THR A 60 -20.39 5.22 11.13
N ALA A 61 -20.73 5.71 9.95
CA ALA A 61 -20.25 6.97 9.42
C ALA A 61 -21.46 7.84 9.02
N PHE A 62 -21.58 9.02 9.60
CA PHE A 62 -22.72 9.93 9.42
C PHE A 62 -24.10 9.23 9.57
N GLY A 63 -24.24 8.36 10.59
CA GLY A 63 -25.47 7.59 10.84
C GLY A 63 -25.68 6.38 9.93
N LYS A 64 -24.85 6.18 8.91
CA LYS A 64 -24.94 5.05 7.98
C LYS A 64 -24.07 3.88 8.44
N PRO A 65 -24.59 2.63 8.50
CA PRO A 65 -23.80 1.48 8.90
C PRO A 65 -22.78 1.12 7.81
N CYS A 66 -21.52 0.91 8.22
CA CYS A 66 -20.44 0.46 7.37
C CYS A 66 -19.98 -0.92 7.83
N ARG A 67 -19.85 -1.89 6.90
CA ARG A 67 -19.41 -3.26 7.19
C ARG A 67 -18.40 -3.69 6.13
N MET A 68 -17.14 -3.75 6.49
CA MET A 68 -16.06 -3.99 5.55
C MET A 68 -15.04 -4.99 6.08
N LYS A 69 -14.46 -5.76 5.19
CA LYS A 69 -13.27 -6.56 5.46
C LYS A 69 -12.05 -5.64 5.62
N ARG A 70 -10.94 -6.19 6.15
CA ARG A 70 -9.65 -5.50 6.24
C ARG A 70 -9.32 -4.79 4.92
N HIS A 71 -8.94 -3.51 5.01
CA HIS A 71 -8.57 -2.62 3.89
C HIS A 71 -9.71 -2.22 2.94
N GLY A 72 -10.97 -2.44 3.35
CA GLY A 72 -12.14 -1.91 2.64
C GLY A 72 -12.54 -2.65 1.38
N VAL A 73 -13.12 -1.92 0.43
CA VAL A 73 -13.82 -2.48 -0.74
C VAL A 73 -13.00 -2.48 -2.02
N ALA A 74 -12.08 -1.54 -2.22
CA ALA A 74 -11.38 -1.38 -3.50
C ALA A 74 -10.60 -2.64 -3.91
N ARG A 75 -9.83 -3.22 -3.00
CA ARG A 75 -8.96 -4.37 -3.25
C ARG A 75 -9.66 -5.67 -3.67
N ILE A 76 -10.94 -5.79 -3.42
CA ILE A 76 -11.72 -7.02 -3.65
C ILE A 76 -12.75 -6.89 -4.77
N ASN A 77 -12.84 -5.73 -5.40
CA ASN A 77 -13.76 -5.47 -6.50
C ASN A 77 -12.98 -5.12 -7.78
N PRO A 78 -13.54 -5.40 -8.95
CA PRO A 78 -12.88 -5.10 -10.21
C PRO A 78 -12.86 -3.61 -10.50
N PHE A 79 -11.87 -3.21 -11.28
CA PHE A 79 -11.76 -1.88 -11.90
C PHE A 79 -11.87 -2.02 -13.42
N THR A 80 -12.35 -0.97 -14.06
CA THR A 80 -12.37 -0.86 -15.51
C THR A 80 -11.18 -0.05 -15.98
N LEU A 81 -10.44 -0.53 -16.97
CA LEU A 81 -9.42 0.26 -17.67
C LEU A 81 -10.13 1.37 -18.47
N THR A 82 -9.95 2.63 -18.05
CA THR A 82 -10.61 3.78 -18.68
C THR A 82 -9.69 4.58 -19.59
N GLU A 83 -8.38 4.55 -19.32
CA GLU A 83 -7.37 5.20 -20.15
C GLU A 83 -6.15 4.32 -20.26
N HIS A 84 -5.52 4.30 -21.43
CA HIS A 84 -4.28 3.59 -21.67
C HIS A 84 -3.45 4.32 -22.72
N HIS A 85 -2.17 4.55 -22.41
CA HIS A 85 -1.18 5.06 -23.33
C HIS A 85 0.17 4.35 -23.08
N ARG A 86 1.18 4.67 -23.88
CA ARG A 86 2.46 3.93 -23.87
C ARG A 86 3.06 3.71 -22.49
N ASN A 87 3.05 4.73 -21.63
CA ASN A 87 3.73 4.72 -20.33
C ASN A 87 2.75 4.81 -19.14
N GLY A 88 1.43 4.76 -19.37
CA GLY A 88 0.47 4.94 -18.31
C GLY A 88 -0.89 4.33 -18.59
N ALA A 89 -1.64 4.13 -17.52
CA ALA A 89 -3.00 3.61 -17.54
C ALA A 89 -3.80 4.13 -16.34
N THR A 90 -5.10 4.35 -16.56
CA THR A 90 -6.05 4.70 -15.50
C THR A 90 -7.08 3.58 -15.36
N PHE A 91 -7.24 3.11 -14.14
CA PHE A 91 -8.26 2.13 -13.74
C PHE A 91 -9.29 2.83 -12.86
N THR A 92 -10.57 2.61 -13.16
CA THR A 92 -11.68 3.28 -12.46
C THR A 92 -12.64 2.27 -11.85
N GLN A 93 -13.04 2.53 -10.62
CA GLN A 93 -14.12 1.85 -9.92
C GLN A 93 -15.15 2.90 -9.50
N ALA A 94 -16.40 2.71 -9.89
CA ALA A 94 -17.53 3.46 -9.34
C ALA A 94 -18.23 2.63 -8.28
N ALA A 95 -18.93 3.29 -7.36
CA ALA A 95 -19.80 2.61 -6.43
C ALA A 95 -20.87 1.80 -7.17
N ASP A 96 -21.11 0.60 -6.70
CA ASP A 96 -22.14 -0.33 -7.18
C ASP A 96 -22.90 -0.93 -5.99
N ASP A 97 -23.90 -1.76 -6.24
CA ASP A 97 -24.73 -2.37 -5.19
C ASP A 97 -23.89 -3.13 -4.14
N ASN A 98 -22.80 -3.80 -4.56
CA ASN A 98 -21.93 -4.55 -3.64
C ASN A 98 -21.10 -3.62 -2.75
N THR A 99 -20.51 -2.59 -3.33
CA THR A 99 -19.71 -1.62 -2.59
C THR A 99 -20.58 -0.75 -1.69
N LEU A 100 -21.75 -0.32 -2.15
CA LEU A 100 -22.74 0.45 -1.38
C LEU A 100 -23.31 -0.33 -0.19
N ALA A 101 -23.49 -1.65 -0.30
CA ALA A 101 -23.90 -2.50 0.81
C ALA A 101 -22.86 -2.53 1.95
N ALA A 102 -21.58 -2.34 1.64
CA ALA A 102 -20.49 -2.34 2.60
C ALA A 102 -20.11 -0.92 3.08
N TYR A 103 -20.13 0.04 2.16
CA TYR A 103 -19.76 1.44 2.33
C TYR A 103 -20.79 2.32 1.60
N PRO A 104 -21.83 2.81 2.31
CA PRO A 104 -23.01 3.42 1.71
C PRO A 104 -22.81 4.89 1.30
N PHE A 105 -21.75 5.14 0.53
CA PHE A 105 -21.40 6.43 -0.05
C PHE A 105 -21.11 6.24 -1.53
N ASP A 106 -21.66 7.12 -2.35
CA ASP A 106 -21.46 7.11 -3.79
C ASP A 106 -20.12 7.75 -4.13
N TYR A 107 -19.26 6.99 -4.81
CA TYR A 107 -17.91 7.42 -5.13
C TYR A 107 -17.47 6.95 -6.51
N ARG A 108 -16.44 7.63 -7.04
CA ARG A 108 -15.59 7.11 -8.10
C ARG A 108 -14.13 7.20 -7.66
N LEU A 109 -13.45 6.07 -7.71
CA LEU A 109 -12.02 5.96 -7.43
C LEU A 109 -11.29 5.67 -8.73
N GLU A 110 -10.34 6.55 -9.07
CA GLU A 110 -9.45 6.41 -10.21
C GLU A 110 -8.04 6.16 -9.68
N ILE A 111 -7.38 5.12 -10.20
CA ILE A 111 -6.00 4.78 -9.90
C ILE A 111 -5.22 4.88 -11.19
N ARG A 112 -4.32 5.87 -11.26
CA ARG A 112 -3.47 6.12 -12.40
C ARG A 112 -2.06 5.65 -12.13
N TYR A 113 -1.53 4.84 -13.02
CA TYR A 113 -0.16 4.39 -13.05
C TYR A 113 0.58 5.09 -14.20
N GLU A 114 1.75 5.65 -13.92
CA GLU A 114 2.61 6.26 -14.92
C GLU A 114 4.07 5.85 -14.71
N LEU A 115 4.75 5.49 -15.81
CA LEU A 115 6.18 5.23 -15.82
C LEU A 115 6.92 6.49 -16.28
N VAL A 116 7.74 7.03 -15.37
CA VAL A 116 8.65 8.15 -15.65
C VAL A 116 10.06 7.69 -15.28
N ASP A 117 10.90 7.51 -16.26
CA ASP A 117 12.24 6.90 -16.10
C ASP A 117 12.14 5.57 -15.34
N SER A 118 12.78 5.44 -14.17
CA SER A 118 12.72 4.27 -13.29
C SER A 118 11.72 4.41 -12.16
N THR A 119 10.80 5.37 -12.25
CA THR A 119 9.77 5.65 -11.26
C THR A 119 8.41 5.16 -11.75
N VAL A 120 7.67 4.51 -10.86
CA VAL A 120 6.25 4.21 -11.00
C VAL A 120 5.48 5.21 -10.16
N ALA A 121 4.87 6.21 -10.80
CA ALA A 121 3.97 7.13 -10.13
C ALA A 121 2.57 6.51 -10.03
N VAL A 122 2.01 6.49 -8.82
CA VAL A 122 0.64 6.00 -8.57
C VAL A 122 -0.16 7.15 -8.01
N THR A 123 -1.19 7.58 -8.74
CA THR A 123 -2.07 8.67 -8.33
C THR A 123 -3.45 8.11 -7.99
N TYR A 124 -3.95 8.47 -6.82
CA TYR A 124 -5.30 8.15 -6.38
C TYR A 124 -6.18 9.40 -6.50
N HIS A 125 -7.23 9.31 -7.30
CA HIS A 125 -8.21 10.38 -7.44
C HIS A 125 -9.57 9.88 -6.94
N ILE A 126 -10.02 10.45 -5.82
CA ILE A 126 -11.27 10.07 -5.19
C ILE A 126 -12.30 11.16 -5.42
N ILE A 127 -13.41 10.79 -6.05
CA ILE A 127 -14.50 11.69 -6.37
C ILE A 127 -15.71 11.26 -5.54
N ASN A 128 -16.19 12.17 -4.71
CA ASN A 128 -17.48 12.02 -4.05
C ASN A 128 -18.58 12.30 -5.08
N SER A 129 -19.27 11.26 -5.54
CA SER A 129 -20.37 11.34 -6.51
C SER A 129 -21.74 11.56 -5.85
N GLY A 130 -21.80 11.45 -4.51
CA GLY A 130 -23.00 11.70 -3.72
C GLY A 130 -23.17 13.16 -3.30
N GLY A 131 -24.31 13.45 -2.73
CA GLY A 131 -24.66 14.80 -2.21
C GLY A 131 -24.24 15.06 -0.76
N GLU A 132 -23.63 14.10 -0.06
CA GLU A 132 -23.29 14.16 1.35
C GLU A 132 -21.77 14.00 1.57
N PRO A 133 -21.22 14.48 2.69
CA PRO A 133 -19.82 14.24 3.02
C PRO A 133 -19.51 12.73 3.05
N MET A 134 -18.40 12.34 2.47
CA MET A 134 -17.94 10.97 2.36
C MET A 134 -16.63 10.79 3.13
N PRO A 135 -16.61 10.07 4.27
CA PRO A 135 -15.40 9.87 5.04
C PRO A 135 -14.58 8.71 4.48
N PHE A 136 -13.33 8.93 4.18
CA PHE A 136 -12.44 7.87 3.71
C PHE A 136 -11.00 8.03 4.20
N VAL A 137 -10.28 6.92 4.13
CA VAL A 137 -8.82 6.85 4.17
C VAL A 137 -8.39 6.04 2.95
N ILE A 138 -7.28 6.43 2.34
CA ILE A 138 -6.70 5.69 1.21
C ILE A 138 -5.23 5.39 1.48
N GLY A 139 -4.76 4.24 0.97
CA GLY A 139 -3.35 3.88 1.05
C GLY A 139 -2.96 2.82 0.04
N GLY A 140 -1.74 2.89 -0.45
CA GLY A 140 -1.09 1.80 -1.16
C GLY A 140 -0.45 0.82 -0.18
N HIS A 141 -0.50 -0.46 -0.47
CA HIS A 141 0.06 -1.51 0.37
C HIS A 141 0.99 -2.45 -0.47
N PRO A 142 2.03 -1.90 -1.13
CA PRO A 142 2.94 -2.72 -1.92
C PRO A 142 3.84 -3.56 -1.02
N ALA A 143 3.98 -4.85 -1.34
CA ALA A 143 4.99 -5.71 -0.77
C ALA A 143 6.17 -5.84 -1.73
N PHE A 144 7.37 -5.68 -1.22
CA PHE A 144 8.59 -5.83 -1.97
C PHE A 144 9.33 -7.10 -1.57
N ASN A 145 10.01 -7.72 -2.53
CA ASN A 145 10.89 -8.83 -2.23
C ASN A 145 12.01 -8.39 -1.28
N CYS A 146 12.28 -9.19 -0.28
CA CYS A 146 13.41 -9.02 0.62
C CYS A 146 13.84 -10.40 1.14
N PRO A 147 15.03 -10.89 0.73
CA PRO A 147 16.07 -10.23 -0.07
C PRO A 147 15.68 -10.03 -1.55
N LEU A 148 16.38 -9.09 -2.22
CA LEU A 148 16.21 -8.80 -3.65
C LEU A 148 17.12 -9.64 -4.54
N ALA A 149 18.14 -10.29 -3.99
CA ALA A 149 19.06 -11.13 -4.75
C ALA A 149 19.37 -12.44 -4.03
N ALA A 150 19.66 -13.47 -4.81
CA ALA A 150 20.05 -14.76 -4.28
C ALA A 150 21.36 -14.65 -3.47
N GLY A 151 21.40 -15.34 -2.32
CA GLY A 151 22.56 -15.35 -1.42
C GLY A 151 22.56 -14.21 -0.38
N GLU A 152 21.68 -13.24 -0.50
CA GLU A 152 21.47 -12.21 0.52
C GLU A 152 20.44 -12.69 1.58
N ARG A 153 20.50 -12.12 2.77
CA ARG A 153 19.57 -12.41 3.86
C ARG A 153 18.70 -11.20 4.17
N PHE A 154 17.55 -11.43 4.77
CA PHE A 154 16.65 -10.37 5.22
C PHE A 154 17.34 -9.36 6.15
N GLU A 155 18.21 -9.85 7.04
CA GLU A 155 18.95 -9.04 8.00
C GLU A 155 20.08 -8.20 7.39
N ASP A 156 20.43 -8.44 6.12
CA ASP A 156 21.40 -7.61 5.40
C ASP A 156 20.76 -6.30 4.89
N TYR A 157 19.42 -6.19 5.01
CA TYR A 157 18.63 -5.05 4.55
C TYR A 157 18.25 -4.10 5.69
N LYS A 158 17.87 -2.90 5.30
CA LYS A 158 17.34 -1.86 6.20
C LYS A 158 16.28 -1.02 5.50
N VAL A 159 15.39 -0.43 6.28
CA VAL A 159 14.54 0.67 5.83
C VAL A 159 15.20 1.97 6.24
N ARG A 160 15.47 2.86 5.27
CA ARG A 160 16.00 4.19 5.50
C ARG A 160 14.93 5.21 5.20
N PHE A 161 14.57 6.02 6.18
CA PHE A 161 13.74 7.19 6.01
C PHE A 161 14.58 8.38 5.51
N ASP A 162 13.98 9.32 4.79
CA ASP A 162 14.68 10.53 4.32
C ASP A 162 14.88 11.57 5.43
N ARG A 163 14.23 11.40 6.58
CA ARG A 163 14.40 12.18 7.80
C ARG A 163 14.41 11.28 9.03
N PRO A 164 15.00 11.74 10.15
CA PRO A 164 14.98 10.99 11.39
C PRO A 164 13.55 10.71 11.87
N VAL A 165 13.32 9.50 12.36
CA VAL A 165 12.09 9.11 13.03
C VAL A 165 12.29 9.30 14.52
N THR A 166 11.54 10.21 15.11
CA THR A 166 11.68 10.60 16.52
C THR A 166 10.68 9.90 17.45
N LYS A 167 9.60 9.34 16.89
CA LYS A 167 8.60 8.62 17.65
C LYS A 167 8.72 7.12 17.44
N ALA A 168 8.65 6.37 18.53
CA ALA A 168 8.53 4.93 18.46
C ALA A 168 7.24 4.53 17.74
N PRO A 169 7.26 3.46 16.90
CA PRO A 169 6.09 3.04 16.15
C PRO A 169 4.98 2.50 17.04
N LEU A 170 3.77 2.52 16.50
CA LEU A 170 2.62 1.78 17.00
C LEU A 170 2.63 0.36 16.41
N ARG A 171 1.82 -0.54 16.99
CA ARG A 171 1.51 -1.86 16.43
C ARG A 171 0.03 -2.13 16.51
N PRO A 172 -0.56 -2.79 15.52
CA PRO A 172 -1.86 -3.38 15.68
C PRO A 172 -1.81 -4.51 16.71
N ASP A 173 -2.88 -4.68 17.45
CA ASP A 173 -3.08 -5.90 18.23
C ASP A 173 -3.26 -7.09 17.26
N HIS A 174 -2.45 -8.13 17.40
CA HIS A 174 -2.40 -9.24 16.43
C HIS A 174 -3.71 -10.05 16.35
N GLN A 175 -4.56 -10.03 17.38
CA GLN A 175 -5.85 -10.73 17.38
C GLN A 175 -6.96 -9.91 16.77
N THR A 176 -6.99 -8.62 17.06
CA THR A 176 -8.08 -7.72 16.67
C THR A 176 -7.74 -6.81 15.49
N GLY A 177 -6.45 -6.56 15.23
CA GLY A 177 -5.96 -5.61 14.24
C GLY A 177 -6.18 -4.14 14.64
N ILE A 178 -6.63 -3.89 15.88
CA ILE A 178 -6.89 -2.53 16.39
C ILE A 178 -5.61 -1.93 16.94
N VAL A 179 -5.40 -0.65 16.66
CA VAL A 179 -4.25 0.12 17.14
C VAL A 179 -4.64 0.91 18.39
N ASP A 180 -3.88 0.74 19.47
CA ASP A 180 -3.95 1.63 20.63
C ASP A 180 -2.95 2.79 20.43
N PRO A 181 -3.40 4.04 20.22
CA PRO A 181 -2.52 5.17 19.97
C PRO A 181 -1.64 5.56 21.17
N ALA A 182 -2.00 5.09 22.37
CA ALA A 182 -1.20 5.32 23.58
C ALA A 182 -0.05 4.32 23.74
N ARG A 183 -0.10 3.18 23.05
CA ARG A 183 0.88 2.11 23.20
C ARG A 183 1.91 2.13 22.07
N ARG A 184 3.13 2.54 22.40
CA ARG A 184 4.26 2.56 21.49
C ARG A 184 5.29 1.47 21.80
N TYR A 185 6.00 1.03 20.77
CA TYR A 185 6.97 -0.05 20.85
C TYR A 185 8.37 0.44 20.52
N ASN A 186 9.32 0.23 21.42
CA ASN A 186 10.69 0.58 21.15
C ASN A 186 11.28 -0.37 20.10
N VAL A 187 11.82 0.20 19.03
CA VAL A 187 12.61 -0.49 18.01
C VAL A 187 13.98 0.15 17.91
N LEU A 188 15.00 -0.67 17.66
CA LEU A 188 16.35 -0.15 17.50
C LEU A 188 16.44 0.56 16.15
N MET A 189 16.64 1.89 16.23
CA MET A 189 16.92 2.74 15.08
C MET A 189 18.37 3.22 15.11
N HIS A 190 19.01 3.28 13.95
CA HIS A 190 20.31 3.92 13.78
C HIS A 190 20.12 5.25 13.03
N GLY A 191 19.78 6.31 13.78
CA GLY A 191 19.38 7.60 13.20
C GLY A 191 18.07 7.48 12.44
N GLN A 192 18.13 7.55 11.11
CA GLN A 192 16.97 7.39 10.22
C GLN A 192 16.87 5.96 9.61
N GLU A 193 17.67 5.00 10.08
CA GLU A 193 17.72 3.65 9.54
C GLU A 193 17.14 2.64 10.55
N LEU A 194 16.27 1.76 10.06
CA LEU A 194 15.76 0.60 10.75
C LEU A 194 16.41 -0.66 10.14
N PRO A 195 17.40 -1.26 10.81
CA PRO A 195 17.90 -2.57 10.39
C PRO A 195 16.79 -3.62 10.44
N LEU A 196 16.66 -4.43 9.40
CA LEU A 196 15.60 -5.44 9.34
C LEU A 196 15.98 -6.67 10.15
N ARG A 197 15.01 -7.18 10.89
CA ARG A 197 15.06 -8.46 11.63
C ARG A 197 13.67 -9.05 11.65
N HIS A 198 13.56 -10.35 11.56
CA HIS A 198 12.26 -11.04 11.56
C HIS A 198 11.44 -10.79 12.82
N ASP A 199 12.11 -10.71 13.99
CA ASP A 199 11.44 -10.50 15.29
C ASP A 199 10.71 -9.17 15.41
N LEU A 200 11.05 -8.18 14.57
CA LEU A 200 10.32 -6.90 14.50
C LEU A 200 8.86 -7.08 14.09
N PHE A 201 8.53 -8.17 13.39
CA PHE A 201 7.23 -8.35 12.75
C PHE A 201 6.45 -9.58 13.27
N TYR A 202 6.92 -10.25 14.34
CA TYR A 202 6.23 -11.42 14.92
C TYR A 202 4.85 -11.06 15.50
N ASP A 203 4.69 -9.82 15.95
CA ASP A 203 3.43 -9.32 16.54
C ASP A 203 2.63 -8.41 15.56
N ASP A 204 2.84 -8.49 14.24
CA ASP A 204 2.24 -7.63 13.22
C ASP A 204 3.14 -6.43 12.81
N ALA A 205 2.60 -5.50 12.04
CA ALA A 205 3.30 -4.38 11.42
C ALA A 205 3.83 -3.33 12.41
N LEU A 206 4.86 -2.62 12.00
CA LEU A 206 5.28 -1.37 12.65
C LEU A 206 4.61 -0.18 11.96
N ILE A 207 3.86 0.62 12.70
CA ILE A 207 3.17 1.81 12.18
C ILE A 207 3.91 3.05 12.65
N PHE A 208 4.60 3.70 11.72
CA PHE A 208 5.28 4.97 11.93
C PHE A 208 4.32 6.11 11.58
N ASP A 209 3.56 6.54 12.59
CA ASP A 209 2.63 7.66 12.46
C ASP A 209 3.30 9.01 12.77
N GLN A 210 2.75 10.09 12.24
CA GLN A 210 3.22 11.46 12.49
C GLN A 210 4.73 11.65 12.21
N VAL A 211 5.23 11.00 11.16
CA VAL A 211 6.63 11.15 10.75
C VAL A 211 6.80 12.37 9.83
N GLU A 212 7.92 13.08 10.00
CA GLU A 212 8.29 14.16 9.07
C GLU A 212 8.86 13.64 7.75
N ALA A 213 9.27 12.38 7.74
CA ALA A 213 9.78 11.71 6.55
C ALA A 213 8.72 11.67 5.45
N LYS A 214 9.12 11.93 4.21
CA LYS A 214 8.29 11.88 3.01
C LYS A 214 8.71 10.76 2.06
N ALA A 215 9.71 10.01 2.45
CA ALA A 215 10.17 8.83 1.73
C ALA A 215 10.76 7.78 2.67
N ALA A 216 10.60 6.52 2.27
CA ALA A 216 11.26 5.36 2.86
C ALA A 216 11.91 4.52 1.77
N THR A 217 13.12 4.01 2.03
CA THR A 217 13.87 3.18 1.09
C THR A 217 14.16 1.83 1.73
N LEU A 218 13.69 0.75 1.12
CA LEU A 218 14.22 -0.59 1.37
C LEU A 218 15.58 -0.66 0.67
N LEU A 219 16.65 -0.83 1.41
CA LEU A 219 18.02 -0.78 0.91
C LEU A 219 18.77 -2.07 1.22
N GLY A 220 19.26 -2.72 0.17
CA GLY A 220 20.08 -3.92 0.25
C GLY A 220 21.58 -3.60 0.42
N PRO A 221 22.40 -4.63 0.72
CA PRO A 221 23.82 -4.47 1.02
C PRO A 221 24.63 -3.97 -0.18
N MET A 222 24.20 -4.24 -1.39
CA MET A 222 24.87 -3.83 -2.64
C MET A 222 24.40 -2.46 -3.17
N GLY A 223 23.62 -1.69 -2.38
CA GLY A 223 23.18 -0.34 -2.71
C GLY A 223 21.98 -0.23 -3.64
N TYR A 224 21.37 -1.35 -4.06
CA TYR A 224 20.09 -1.35 -4.77
C TYR A 224 18.93 -1.52 -3.78
N GLY A 225 17.73 -1.14 -4.21
CA GLY A 225 16.55 -1.21 -3.37
C GLY A 225 15.34 -0.57 -4.01
N VAL A 226 14.33 -0.32 -3.20
CA VAL A 226 13.11 0.38 -3.62
C VAL A 226 12.91 1.60 -2.72
N ARG A 227 12.79 2.77 -3.34
CA ARG A 227 12.42 4.01 -2.66
C ARG A 227 10.94 4.29 -2.92
N MET A 228 10.18 4.43 -1.86
CA MET A 228 8.80 4.86 -1.89
C MET A 228 8.70 6.30 -1.39
N GLU A 229 8.10 7.15 -2.20
CA GLU A 229 7.83 8.56 -1.86
C GLU A 229 6.32 8.75 -1.68
N TYR A 230 5.93 9.54 -0.68
CA TYR A 230 4.54 9.77 -0.29
C TYR A 230 4.30 11.23 0.13
N GLN A 231 4.87 12.16 -0.65
CA GLN A 231 4.88 13.59 -0.32
C GLN A 231 3.47 14.20 -0.24
N ASP A 232 2.57 13.72 -1.11
CA ASP A 232 1.21 14.24 -1.22
C ASP A 232 0.18 13.45 -0.39
N MET A 233 0.63 12.43 0.36
CA MET A 233 -0.25 11.66 1.25
C MET A 233 -0.38 12.35 2.61
N ALA A 234 -1.61 12.53 3.07
CA ALA A 234 -1.89 12.97 4.44
C ALA A 234 -1.51 11.85 5.44
N HIS A 235 -1.00 12.23 6.59
CA HIS A 235 -0.57 11.32 7.66
C HIS A 235 -1.60 11.24 8.79
#